data_cfc7dcdf9d9023805934a78ab28da4a9
#
_entry.id   cfc7dcdf9d9023805934a78ab28da4a9
#
_cell.length_a   1.000
_cell.length_b   1.000
_cell.length_c   1.000
_cell.angle_alpha   90.00
_cell.angle_beta   90.00
_cell.angle_gamma   90.00
#
_symmetry.space_group_name_H-M   'P 1'
#
loop_
_entity.id
_entity.type
_entity.pdbx_description
1 polymer ?
#
loop_
_entity_poly.entity_id
_entity_poly.type
_entity_poly.pdbx_seq_one_letter_code
_entity_poly.pdbx_strand_id
1 'polypeptide(L)'
;LTPAGAIDGSEIDARVCDCCQTDVAVSGAALLVVYRNRSEDDTRDIQAARLENGAWTVPVTVHADEWRIDACPVNGPAVAARDDDVAVAWFTAPDQPRVRLAFSADGGRTFGPPLEVASGRVIGRVDVVLLQDGHAVVSWLAATANGAVIRAQPFNRAGAADVARDVATANVARSSGFPQMVQVAG
;
A
#
# COMPACT_ATOMS: atom_id res chain seq x y z
N LEU A 1 25.05 -6.80 -2.33
CA LEU A 1 25.96 -7.59 -1.47
C LEU A 1 27.39 -7.30 -1.89
N THR A 2 28.22 -6.79 -1.00
CA THR A 2 29.65 -6.63 -1.24
C THR A 2 30.34 -8.00 -1.22
N PRO A 3 31.55 -8.16 -1.81
CA PRO A 3 32.29 -9.42 -1.79
C PRO A 3 32.58 -9.99 -0.37
N ALA A 4 32.50 -9.15 0.65
CA ALA A 4 32.67 -9.52 2.06
C ALA A 4 31.38 -9.91 2.77
N GLY A 5 30.23 -9.97 2.05
CA GLY A 5 28.92 -10.28 2.64
C GLY A 5 28.31 -9.14 3.45
N ALA A 6 28.92 -7.96 3.49
CA ALA A 6 28.33 -6.77 4.10
C ALA A 6 27.17 -6.26 3.22
N ILE A 7 26.07 -5.83 3.86
CA ILE A 7 25.00 -5.12 3.19
C ILE A 7 25.41 -3.66 3.13
N ASP A 8 25.65 -3.14 1.93
CA ASP A 8 25.78 -1.71 1.71
C ASP A 8 24.38 -1.14 1.65
N GLY A 9 23.93 -0.50 2.74
CA GLY A 9 22.61 0.08 2.91
C GLY A 9 22.65 1.59 2.84
N SER A 10 21.78 2.18 2.03
CA SER A 10 21.49 3.62 2.06
C SER A 10 20.14 3.86 2.73
N GLU A 11 20.10 4.81 3.67
CA GLU A 11 18.87 5.21 4.34
C GLU A 11 17.98 5.99 3.37
N ILE A 12 16.69 5.64 3.29
CA ILE A 12 15.70 6.34 2.47
C ILE A 12 15.03 7.43 3.30
N ASP A 13 14.74 7.13 4.57
CA ASP A 13 14.04 8.00 5.49
C ASP A 13 14.43 7.65 6.92
N ALA A 14 14.81 8.65 7.70
CA ALA A 14 15.30 8.48 9.07
C ALA A 14 14.16 8.23 10.08
N ARG A 15 12.90 8.46 9.70
CA ARG A 15 11.76 8.35 10.62
C ARG A 15 10.53 7.73 9.95
N VAL A 16 10.31 6.45 10.21
CA VAL A 16 9.24 5.66 9.62
C VAL A 16 8.36 5.01 10.70
N CYS A 17 7.26 4.42 10.28
CA CYS A 17 6.40 3.60 11.14
C CYS A 17 7.04 2.21 11.33
N ASP A 18 7.70 1.97 12.45
CA ASP A 18 8.47 0.74 12.72
C ASP A 18 7.63 -0.54 12.71
N CYS A 19 6.33 -0.42 12.92
CA CYS A 19 5.41 -1.56 13.04
C CYS A 19 4.55 -1.78 11.79
N CYS A 20 4.75 -0.99 10.74
CA CYS A 20 4.00 -1.07 9.51
C CYS A 20 4.81 -1.82 8.45
N GLN A 21 4.17 -2.71 7.70
CA GLN A 21 4.84 -3.35 6.58
C GLN A 21 5.25 -2.29 5.53
N THR A 22 6.36 -2.55 4.89
CA THR A 22 6.84 -1.85 3.69
C THR A 22 6.65 -2.79 2.52
N ASP A 23 6.38 -2.26 1.35
CA ASP A 23 6.23 -3.06 0.13
C ASP A 23 7.08 -2.50 -1.01
N VAL A 24 7.41 -3.36 -1.98
CA VAL A 24 8.32 -3.02 -3.09
C VAL A 24 7.82 -3.64 -4.40
N ALA A 25 7.90 -2.87 -5.48
CA ALA A 25 7.62 -3.33 -6.83
C ALA A 25 8.74 -2.91 -7.80
N VAL A 26 8.87 -3.65 -8.89
CA VAL A 26 9.71 -3.26 -10.03
C VAL A 26 8.86 -2.45 -11.00
N SER A 27 9.26 -1.21 -11.28
CA SER A 27 8.61 -0.31 -12.24
C SER A 27 9.62 0.12 -13.30
N GLY A 28 9.48 -0.41 -14.51
CA GLY A 28 10.48 -0.26 -15.55
C GLY A 28 11.83 -0.82 -15.10
N ALA A 29 12.89 0.01 -15.11
CA ALA A 29 14.22 -0.35 -14.64
C ALA A 29 14.51 0.04 -13.16
N ALA A 30 13.52 0.58 -12.46
CA ALA A 30 13.66 1.06 -11.08
C ALA A 30 12.98 0.13 -10.07
N LEU A 31 13.47 0.13 -8.82
CA LEU A 31 12.71 -0.36 -7.68
C LEU A 31 11.89 0.79 -7.10
N LEU A 32 10.61 0.54 -6.85
CA LEU A 32 9.72 1.45 -6.16
C LEU A 32 9.41 0.85 -4.78
N VAL A 33 9.75 1.56 -3.72
CA VAL A 33 9.39 1.20 -2.35
C VAL A 33 8.28 2.12 -1.86
N VAL A 34 7.29 1.56 -1.17
CA VAL A 34 6.26 2.32 -0.47
C VAL A 34 6.25 1.96 1.00
N TYR A 35 6.11 2.97 1.85
CA TYR A 35 6.15 2.80 3.30
C TYR A 35 5.28 3.84 4.01
N ARG A 36 4.96 3.59 5.27
CA ARG A 36 4.28 4.57 6.11
C ARG A 36 5.31 5.45 6.81
N ASN A 37 5.28 6.72 6.51
CA ASN A 37 6.09 7.74 7.17
C ASN A 37 5.65 7.95 8.64
N ARG A 38 6.49 8.62 9.40
CA ARG A 38 6.22 9.16 10.72
C ARG A 38 6.87 10.53 10.86
N SER A 39 6.12 11.60 10.64
CA SER A 39 6.62 12.95 10.85
C SER A 39 6.86 13.28 12.33
N GLU A 40 7.43 14.44 12.64
CA GLU A 40 7.70 14.86 14.02
C GLU A 40 6.40 15.04 14.85
N ASP A 41 5.30 15.37 14.18
CA ASP A 41 3.97 15.53 14.78
C ASP A 41 3.09 14.27 14.65
N ASP A 42 3.73 13.09 14.44
CA ASP A 42 3.08 11.79 14.30
C ASP A 42 2.08 11.66 13.14
N THR A 43 2.21 12.50 12.10
CA THR A 43 1.48 12.29 10.84
C THR A 43 2.01 11.07 10.11
N ARG A 44 1.12 10.19 9.66
CA ARG A 44 1.42 8.82 9.15
C ARG A 44 1.01 8.64 7.70
N ASP A 45 1.36 9.56 6.82
CA ASP A 45 1.07 9.47 5.39
C ASP A 45 1.95 8.42 4.68
N ILE A 46 1.50 7.94 3.51
CA ILE A 46 2.25 6.98 2.72
C ILE A 46 3.23 7.71 1.82
N GLN A 47 4.49 7.28 1.86
CA GLN A 47 5.58 7.74 1.01
C GLN A 47 5.97 6.68 -0.01
N ALA A 48 6.46 7.14 -1.15
CA ALA A 48 7.05 6.34 -2.21
C ALA A 48 8.44 6.87 -2.56
N ALA A 49 9.43 5.99 -2.66
CA ALA A 49 10.78 6.32 -3.11
C ALA A 49 11.24 5.35 -4.19
N ARG A 50 12.06 5.82 -5.13
CA ARG A 50 12.54 5.04 -6.26
C ARG A 50 14.05 4.87 -6.17
N LEU A 51 14.54 3.66 -6.43
CA LEU A 51 15.96 3.42 -6.67
C LEU A 51 16.20 3.47 -8.18
N GLU A 52 16.83 4.54 -8.63
CA GLU A 52 17.17 4.81 -10.03
C GLU A 52 18.66 5.09 -10.16
N ASN A 53 19.30 4.47 -11.16
CA ASN A 53 20.73 4.66 -11.42
C ASN A 53 21.63 4.46 -10.18
N GLY A 54 21.23 3.56 -9.28
CA GLY A 54 21.97 3.26 -8.06
C GLY A 54 21.77 4.23 -6.89
N ALA A 55 20.85 5.19 -7.00
CA ALA A 55 20.52 6.16 -5.95
C ALA A 55 19.01 6.21 -5.66
N TRP A 56 18.67 6.42 -4.40
CA TRP A 56 17.29 6.67 -3.99
C TRP A 56 16.87 8.11 -4.33
N THR A 57 15.69 8.28 -4.87
CA THR A 57 15.07 9.59 -5.03
C THR A 57 14.61 10.12 -3.67
N VAL A 58 14.40 11.44 -3.59
CA VAL A 58 13.65 12.02 -2.48
C VAL A 58 12.25 11.40 -2.45
N PRO A 59 11.76 10.92 -1.29
CA PRO A 59 10.41 10.37 -1.19
C PRO A 59 9.33 11.36 -1.59
N VAL A 60 8.29 10.85 -2.27
CA VAL A 60 7.08 11.62 -2.60
C VAL A 60 5.90 11.09 -1.81
N THR A 61 5.03 11.99 -1.34
CA THR A 61 3.79 11.60 -0.66
C THR A 61 2.78 11.08 -1.67
N VAL A 62 2.31 9.83 -1.49
CA VAL A 62 1.27 9.24 -2.35
C VAL A 62 -0.02 10.06 -2.24
N HIS A 63 -0.42 10.39 -1.02
CA HIS A 63 -1.51 11.29 -0.71
C HIS A 63 -1.37 11.82 0.73
N ALA A 64 -1.63 13.10 0.92
CA ALA A 64 -1.65 13.71 2.25
C ALA A 64 -3.02 13.42 2.90
N ASP A 65 -3.09 12.33 3.67
CA ASP A 65 -4.25 12.01 4.50
C ASP A 65 -4.28 12.84 5.79
N GLU A 66 -3.12 13.35 6.19
CA GLU A 66 -2.88 14.06 7.45
C GLU A 66 -3.31 13.25 8.69
N TRP A 67 -3.18 11.92 8.58
CA TRP A 67 -3.57 11.03 9.67
C TRP A 67 -2.54 11.07 10.80
N ARG A 68 -2.93 11.67 11.91
CA ARG A 68 -2.12 11.73 13.13
C ARG A 68 -2.51 10.63 14.10
N ILE A 69 -1.52 9.86 14.56
CA ILE A 69 -1.73 8.81 15.54
C ILE A 69 -0.46 8.58 16.36
N ASP A 70 -0.53 8.81 17.66
CA ASP A 70 0.50 8.43 18.63
C ASP A 70 0.32 6.98 19.08
N ALA A 71 0.35 6.07 18.13
CA ALA A 71 0.20 4.63 18.34
C ALA A 71 0.79 3.85 17.15
N CYS A 72 0.84 2.53 17.29
CA CYS A 72 1.25 1.62 16.22
C CYS A 72 0.02 1.14 15.42
N PRO A 73 -0.23 1.64 14.22
CA PRO A 73 -1.39 1.24 13.42
C PRO A 73 -1.30 -0.18 12.87
N VAL A 74 -0.09 -0.73 12.70
CA VAL A 74 0.15 -2.06 12.11
C VAL A 74 -0.54 -2.20 10.74
N ASN A 75 -0.49 -1.15 9.94
CA ASN A 75 -1.11 -1.04 8.63
C ASN A 75 -0.19 -0.26 7.70
N GLY A 76 0.65 -0.95 6.96
CA GLY A 76 1.44 -0.36 5.88
C GLY A 76 0.71 -0.35 4.55
N PRO A 77 1.30 0.22 3.51
CA PRO A 77 0.80 0.18 2.15
C PRO A 77 1.12 -1.16 1.46
N ALA A 78 0.48 -1.36 0.30
CA ALA A 78 0.84 -2.35 -0.70
C ALA A 78 1.01 -1.67 -2.05
N VAL A 79 1.92 -2.19 -2.91
CA VAL A 79 2.21 -1.65 -4.22
C VAL A 79 2.26 -2.74 -5.29
N ALA A 80 1.67 -2.46 -6.44
CA ALA A 80 1.86 -3.25 -7.65
C ALA A 80 2.29 -2.33 -8.80
N ALA A 81 3.17 -2.82 -9.65
CA ALA A 81 3.64 -2.07 -10.80
C ALA A 81 3.69 -2.96 -12.05
N ARG A 82 3.49 -2.32 -13.21
CA ARG A 82 3.69 -2.87 -14.54
C ARG A 82 4.21 -1.74 -15.43
N ASP A 83 5.45 -1.86 -15.86
CA ASP A 83 6.15 -0.77 -16.55
C ASP A 83 6.04 0.53 -15.75
N ASP A 84 5.47 1.60 -16.32
CA ASP A 84 5.25 2.88 -15.64
C ASP A 84 3.90 2.98 -14.93
N ASP A 85 3.00 2.00 -15.12
CA ASP A 85 1.74 1.94 -14.40
C ASP A 85 1.97 1.39 -13.00
N VAL A 86 1.52 2.13 -11.98
CA VAL A 86 1.63 1.76 -10.56
C VAL A 86 0.28 1.93 -9.88
N ALA A 87 -0.02 1.03 -8.97
CA ALA A 87 -1.15 1.10 -8.04
C ALA A 87 -0.64 0.96 -6.60
N VAL A 88 -1.04 1.88 -5.73
CA VAL A 88 -0.72 1.84 -4.29
C VAL A 88 -2.02 1.81 -3.50
N ALA A 89 -2.18 0.80 -2.65
CA ALA A 89 -3.29 0.70 -1.73
C ALA A 89 -2.83 0.89 -0.28
N TRP A 90 -3.64 1.56 0.54
CA TRP A 90 -3.32 1.77 1.96
C TRP A 90 -4.54 1.95 2.84
N PHE A 91 -4.36 1.67 4.12
CA PHE A 91 -5.31 2.01 5.18
C PHE A 91 -4.99 3.40 5.74
N THR A 92 -6.01 4.18 6.07
CA THR A 92 -5.89 5.45 6.77
C THR A 92 -7.11 5.69 7.66
N ALA A 93 -7.00 6.54 8.68
CA ALA A 93 -8.10 6.81 9.59
C ALA A 93 -8.03 8.22 10.19
N PRO A 94 -7.98 9.30 9.39
CA PRO A 94 -7.92 10.66 9.94
C PRO A 94 -9.19 11.05 10.70
N ASP A 95 -10.35 10.61 10.24
CA ASP A 95 -11.67 10.82 10.83
C ASP A 95 -12.37 9.48 11.10
N GLN A 96 -12.26 8.53 10.15
CA GLN A 96 -12.78 7.17 10.25
C GLN A 96 -11.89 6.21 9.46
N PRO A 97 -11.90 4.91 9.83
CA PRO A 97 -11.15 3.89 9.08
C PRO A 97 -11.58 3.81 7.62
N ARG A 98 -10.61 3.83 6.71
CA ARG A 98 -10.82 3.66 5.27
C ARG A 98 -9.63 3.00 4.58
N VAL A 99 -9.91 2.37 3.46
CA VAL A 99 -8.91 1.89 2.51
C VAL A 99 -8.96 2.79 1.28
N ARG A 100 -7.81 3.21 0.81
CA ARG A 100 -7.62 4.05 -0.39
C ARG A 100 -6.74 3.35 -1.41
N LEU A 101 -6.89 3.77 -2.65
CA LEU A 101 -6.10 3.34 -3.80
C LEU A 101 -5.73 4.56 -4.64
N ALA A 102 -4.46 4.71 -4.99
CA ALA A 102 -4.00 5.71 -5.94
C ALA A 102 -3.24 5.06 -7.08
N PHE A 103 -3.34 5.65 -8.27
CA PHE A 103 -2.62 5.23 -9.46
C PHE A 103 -1.56 6.27 -9.84
N SER A 104 -0.46 5.77 -10.39
CA SER A 104 0.55 6.53 -11.10
C SER A 104 0.64 6.03 -12.55
N ALA A 105 1.06 6.88 -13.47
CA ALA A 105 1.35 6.55 -14.87
C ALA A 105 2.79 6.95 -15.25
N ASP A 106 3.62 7.26 -14.27
CA ASP A 106 5.00 7.73 -14.46
C ASP A 106 5.98 6.96 -13.54
N GLY A 107 5.61 5.72 -13.22
CA GLY A 107 6.44 4.82 -12.42
C GLY A 107 6.46 5.17 -10.93
N GLY A 108 5.46 5.87 -10.41
CA GLY A 108 5.38 6.28 -9.01
C GLY A 108 6.12 7.57 -8.68
N ARG A 109 6.40 8.42 -9.69
CA ARG A 109 6.95 9.76 -9.47
C ARG A 109 5.87 10.74 -9.03
N THR A 110 4.66 10.57 -9.56
CA THR A 110 3.47 11.31 -9.14
C THR A 110 2.27 10.37 -9.05
N PHE A 111 1.31 10.72 -8.21
CA PHE A 111 0.08 9.95 -8.02
C PHE A 111 -1.14 10.81 -8.30
N GLY A 112 -2.15 10.22 -8.92
CA GLY A 112 -3.46 10.84 -9.10
C GLY A 112 -4.26 10.91 -7.79
N PRO A 113 -5.43 11.56 -7.81
CA PRO A 113 -6.31 11.61 -6.65
C PRO A 113 -6.71 10.19 -6.22
N PRO A 114 -6.77 9.92 -4.90
CA PRO A 114 -7.08 8.59 -4.41
C PRO A 114 -8.56 8.26 -4.59
N LEU A 115 -8.82 7.00 -4.91
CA LEU A 115 -10.14 6.39 -4.85
C LEU A 115 -10.39 5.85 -3.43
N GLU A 116 -11.60 5.99 -2.93
CA GLU A 116 -12.04 5.29 -1.74
C GLU A 116 -12.44 3.84 -2.11
N VAL A 117 -11.72 2.87 -1.56
CA VAL A 117 -12.01 1.44 -1.75
C VAL A 117 -13.09 0.99 -0.78
N ALA A 118 -12.94 1.35 0.48
CA ALA A 118 -13.88 1.00 1.54
C ALA A 118 -13.74 1.95 2.73
N SER A 119 -14.81 2.15 3.51
CA SER A 119 -14.80 2.95 4.73
C SER A 119 -15.65 2.35 5.86
N GLY A 120 -15.45 2.85 7.07
CA GLY A 120 -16.18 2.46 8.30
C GLY A 120 -15.65 1.18 8.92
N ARG A 121 -16.23 0.02 8.59
CA ARG A 121 -15.88 -1.27 9.21
C ARG A 121 -14.67 -1.96 8.56
N VAL A 122 -13.60 -1.24 8.31
CA VAL A 122 -12.36 -1.77 7.75
C VAL A 122 -11.29 -1.91 8.83
N ILE A 123 -10.50 -2.97 8.75
CA ILE A 123 -9.35 -3.24 9.62
C ILE A 123 -8.06 -2.85 8.91
N GLY A 124 -8.06 -2.82 7.58
CA GLY A 124 -6.90 -2.57 6.73
C GLY A 124 -6.23 -3.85 6.24
N ARG A 125 -4.91 -3.98 6.43
CA ARG A 125 -4.11 -5.12 5.98
C ARG A 125 -4.29 -5.37 4.50
N VAL A 126 -4.08 -4.30 3.76
CA VAL A 126 -4.31 -4.22 2.33
C VAL A 126 -3.26 -4.99 1.55
N ASP A 127 -3.68 -5.46 0.38
CA ASP A 127 -2.81 -5.90 -0.68
C ASP A 127 -3.36 -5.45 -2.03
N VAL A 128 -2.51 -5.38 -3.06
CA VAL A 128 -2.90 -4.94 -4.39
C VAL A 128 -2.15 -5.72 -5.47
N VAL A 129 -2.84 -6.09 -6.53
CA VAL A 129 -2.24 -6.59 -7.77
C VAL A 129 -2.72 -5.77 -8.95
N LEU A 130 -1.84 -5.55 -9.93
CA LEU A 130 -2.14 -4.80 -11.15
C LEU A 130 -2.24 -5.77 -12.33
N LEU A 131 -3.44 -5.87 -12.91
CA LEU A 131 -3.76 -6.78 -14.00
C LEU A 131 -3.26 -6.25 -15.36
N GLN A 132 -3.24 -7.13 -16.38
CA GLN A 132 -2.76 -6.79 -17.72
C GLN A 132 -3.58 -5.71 -18.42
N ASP A 133 -4.86 -5.63 -18.10
CA ASP A 133 -5.80 -4.63 -18.64
C ASP A 133 -5.75 -3.28 -17.92
N GLY A 134 -4.82 -3.12 -16.96
CA GLY A 134 -4.67 -1.90 -16.15
C GLY A 134 -5.61 -1.78 -14.97
N HIS A 135 -6.45 -2.81 -14.70
CA HIS A 135 -7.23 -2.86 -13.46
C HIS A 135 -6.34 -3.23 -12.27
N ALA A 136 -6.57 -2.58 -11.13
CA ALA A 136 -6.00 -2.99 -9.86
C ALA A 136 -7.04 -3.82 -9.09
N VAL A 137 -6.67 -4.98 -8.57
CA VAL A 137 -7.49 -5.68 -7.58
C VAL A 137 -6.92 -5.37 -6.21
N VAL A 138 -7.75 -4.78 -5.35
CA VAL A 138 -7.37 -4.48 -3.96
C VAL A 138 -8.04 -5.49 -3.04
N SER A 139 -7.28 -6.06 -2.11
CA SER A 139 -7.84 -6.81 -0.99
C SER A 139 -7.65 -6.09 0.33
N TRP A 140 -8.57 -6.31 1.27
CA TRP A 140 -8.51 -5.75 2.62
C TRP A 140 -9.25 -6.62 3.62
N LEU A 141 -8.92 -6.42 4.89
CA LEU A 141 -9.63 -7.05 5.99
C LEU A 141 -10.75 -6.12 6.47
N ALA A 142 -11.98 -6.64 6.49
CA ALA A 142 -13.17 -5.94 6.96
C ALA A 142 -13.78 -6.61 8.18
N ALA A 143 -14.21 -5.81 9.17
CA ALA A 143 -14.90 -6.32 10.35
C ALA A 143 -16.35 -6.67 10.03
N THR A 144 -16.82 -7.79 10.55
CA THR A 144 -18.22 -8.25 10.49
C THR A 144 -18.83 -8.31 11.89
N ALA A 145 -20.09 -8.72 12.00
CA ALA A 145 -20.72 -8.93 13.31
C ALA A 145 -20.05 -10.07 14.09
N ASN A 146 -19.53 -11.10 13.40
CA ASN A 146 -19.05 -12.34 14.00
C ASN A 146 -17.53 -12.56 13.80
N GLY A 147 -16.76 -11.52 13.47
CA GLY A 147 -15.32 -11.62 13.20
C GLY A 147 -14.85 -10.70 12.08
N ALA A 148 -14.12 -11.23 11.13
CA ALA A 148 -13.65 -10.49 9.97
C ALA A 148 -13.74 -11.35 8.70
N VAL A 149 -13.69 -10.67 7.55
CA VAL A 149 -13.59 -11.28 6.22
C VAL A 149 -12.50 -10.58 5.43
N ILE A 150 -11.83 -11.34 4.56
CA ILE A 150 -11.00 -10.79 3.51
C ILE A 150 -11.91 -10.48 2.34
N ARG A 151 -11.91 -9.22 1.88
CA ARG A 151 -12.61 -8.74 0.70
C ARG A 151 -11.64 -8.44 -0.42
N ALA A 152 -12.10 -8.61 -1.64
CA ALA A 152 -11.36 -8.17 -2.83
C ALA A 152 -12.31 -7.48 -3.81
N GLN A 153 -11.79 -6.45 -4.51
CA GLN A 153 -12.55 -5.68 -5.48
C GLN A 153 -11.64 -5.15 -6.58
N PRO A 154 -12.04 -5.25 -7.86
CA PRO A 154 -11.33 -4.63 -8.96
C PRO A 154 -11.68 -3.14 -9.10
N PHE A 155 -10.68 -2.36 -9.47
CA PHE A 155 -10.75 -0.91 -9.72
C PHE A 155 -10.05 -0.58 -11.03
N ASN A 156 -10.56 0.39 -11.74
CA ASN A 156 -9.84 1.11 -12.77
C ASN A 156 -9.56 2.55 -12.30
N ARG A 157 -8.91 3.37 -13.13
CA ARG A 157 -8.56 4.76 -12.78
C ARG A 157 -9.79 5.67 -12.57
N ALA A 158 -10.98 5.26 -13.01
CA ALA A 158 -12.22 6.02 -12.83
C ALA A 158 -13.03 5.61 -11.59
N GLY A 159 -12.68 4.49 -10.95
CA GLY A 159 -13.37 3.99 -9.76
C GLY A 159 -13.51 2.47 -9.71
N ALA A 160 -14.47 1.99 -8.93
CA ALA A 160 -14.77 0.56 -8.84
C ALA A 160 -15.23 0.00 -10.19
N ALA A 161 -14.60 -1.10 -10.61
CA ALA A 161 -14.94 -1.77 -11.87
C ALA A 161 -15.96 -2.89 -11.67
N ASP A 162 -16.08 -3.43 -10.45
CA ASP A 162 -17.07 -4.45 -10.05
C ASP A 162 -17.33 -4.34 -8.55
N VAL A 163 -18.27 -5.13 -8.03
CA VAL A 163 -18.61 -5.17 -6.61
C VAL A 163 -17.56 -5.91 -5.78
N ALA A 164 -17.44 -5.52 -4.52
CA ALA A 164 -16.57 -6.22 -3.56
C ALA A 164 -17.09 -7.63 -3.28
N ARG A 165 -16.20 -8.59 -3.19
CA ARG A 165 -16.50 -10.01 -2.90
C ARG A 165 -15.79 -10.46 -1.64
N ASP A 166 -16.49 -11.21 -0.81
CA ASP A 166 -15.89 -11.90 0.34
C ASP A 166 -15.12 -13.12 -0.18
N VAL A 167 -13.81 -13.16 0.09
CA VAL A 167 -12.89 -14.20 -0.39
C VAL A 167 -12.72 -15.29 0.67
N ALA A 168 -12.53 -14.90 1.93
CA ALA A 168 -12.31 -15.82 3.04
C ALA A 168 -12.72 -15.20 4.37
N THR A 169 -13.03 -16.05 5.34
CA THR A 169 -13.23 -15.63 6.73
C THR A 169 -11.90 -15.41 7.43
N ALA A 170 -11.87 -14.46 8.36
CA ALA A 170 -10.71 -14.13 9.17
C ALA A 170 -11.16 -13.76 10.60
N ASN A 171 -10.21 -13.44 11.47
CA ASN A 171 -10.51 -12.89 12.78
C ASN A 171 -10.04 -11.43 12.89
N VAL A 172 -10.51 -10.72 13.91
CA VAL A 172 -10.18 -9.31 14.16
C VAL A 172 -8.87 -9.11 14.92
N ALA A 173 -8.21 -10.18 15.36
CA ALA A 173 -7.01 -10.08 16.17
C ALA A 173 -5.85 -9.42 15.40
N ARG A 174 -5.00 -8.69 16.09
CA ARG A 174 -3.79 -8.09 15.48
C ARG A 174 -2.85 -9.14 14.89
N SER A 175 -2.91 -10.37 15.36
CA SER A 175 -2.15 -11.53 14.89
C SER A 175 -2.77 -12.25 13.69
N SER A 176 -3.90 -11.79 13.14
CA SER A 176 -4.61 -12.48 12.05
C SER A 176 -3.87 -12.53 10.70
N GLY A 177 -2.65 -11.97 10.63
CA GLY A 177 -1.82 -12.01 9.44
C GLY A 177 -2.14 -10.91 8.41
N PHE A 178 -1.38 -10.93 7.32
CA PHE A 178 -1.51 -10.02 6.18
C PHE A 178 -1.77 -10.89 4.94
N PRO A 179 -3.02 -10.99 4.47
CA PRO A 179 -3.33 -11.70 3.25
C PRO A 179 -2.55 -11.12 2.06
N GLN A 180 -2.00 -12.00 1.23
CA GLN A 180 -1.25 -11.63 0.03
C GLN A 180 -1.93 -12.21 -1.19
N MET A 181 -1.96 -11.44 -2.27
CA MET A 181 -2.44 -11.85 -3.58
C MET A 181 -1.26 -12.04 -4.54
N VAL A 182 -1.41 -12.93 -5.48
CA VAL A 182 -0.45 -13.12 -6.57
C VAL A 182 -1.21 -13.31 -7.87
N GLN A 183 -0.75 -12.63 -8.91
CA GLN A 183 -1.24 -12.88 -10.27
C GLN A 183 -0.52 -14.11 -10.83
N VAL A 184 -1.27 -15.12 -11.22
CA VAL A 184 -0.75 -16.27 -11.97
C VAL A 184 -1.04 -16.05 -13.45
N ALA A 185 -0.10 -16.49 -14.30
CA ALA A 185 -0.35 -16.55 -15.74
C ALA A 185 -1.43 -17.58 -15.99
N GLY A 186 -2.51 -17.19 -16.64
CA GLY A 186 -3.59 -18.06 -17.12
C GLY A 186 -3.32 -18.57 -18.50
#